data_470b63697b04028e65dc5be02f8c06d6
#
_entry.id   470b63697b04028e65dc5be02f8c06d6
#
_cell.length_a   1.000
_cell.length_b   1.000
_cell.length_c   1.000
_cell.angle_alpha   90.00
_cell.angle_beta   90.00
_cell.angle_gamma   90.00
#
_symmetry.space_group_name_H-M   'P 1'
#
loop_
_entity.id
_entity.type
_entity.pdbx_description
1 polymer ?
#
loop_
_entity_poly.entity_id
_entity_poly.type
_entity_poly.pdbx_seq_one_letter_code
_entity_poly.pdbx_strand_id
1 'polypeptide(L)'
;MNPVKRRAITTVAACLVALLTLAPVAHSAKKQKLPKAPAGSRFYSPPKKLVRGKAGTPIWVRTARGLARPPKAGKVVTVAYRSTSIRDKATVMTGTIALPKGRPPRGGWPVVTFGHVTTGSADSCAPSRVTAGNTELERLTRSNEVVGSLLERGIAVARPDYEGIGTPGRHPYLIGRSLGRAMTDIVRAGRKLKLGLGRRWAAAGHSEGGQAALFTARIGPRRAPNLDFRGVSAFAPASHISDIVELARNFGTVSPLTAEFSALGALILEGAAVAEPRLWDAYRNGAMSPEALALMPHTQRYCLEDLARPDSFGGIAPAELEGPEADRYLPDVYRVLDRNDPRVLKLPGIPVRLDQGANDLVVWQSHTQEVADALASTGADVTLEVWPGGTHENITDLDFAATASAGWLAGRLLPRR
;
A
#
# COMPACT_ATOMS: atom_id res chain seq x y z
N MET A 1 -45.46 -10.70 -90.19
CA MET A 1 -45.95 -9.62 -89.33
C MET A 1 -44.89 -9.33 -88.31
N ASN A 2 -44.32 -8.10 -88.30
CA ASN A 2 -43.14 -7.71 -87.66
C ASN A 2 -43.30 -7.48 -86.14
N PRO A 3 -42.30 -7.84 -85.27
CA PRO A 3 -42.20 -7.32 -83.88
C PRO A 3 -41.25 -6.15 -83.84
N VAL A 4 -41.69 -5.10 -83.12
CA VAL A 4 -41.03 -3.87 -82.84
C VAL A 4 -39.91 -4.09 -81.87
N LYS A 5 -38.67 -3.65 -82.18
CA LYS A 5 -37.49 -3.57 -81.26
C LYS A 5 -37.61 -2.35 -80.38
N ARG A 6 -37.69 -2.53 -79.07
CA ARG A 6 -37.44 -1.44 -78.05
C ARG A 6 -35.98 -1.48 -77.68
N ARG A 7 -35.27 -0.36 -77.87
CA ARG A 7 -33.93 -0.10 -77.37
C ARG A 7 -34.05 0.34 -75.95
N ALA A 8 -33.36 -0.34 -75.07
CA ALA A 8 -33.11 0.13 -73.65
C ALA A 8 -31.91 1.04 -73.64
N ILE A 9 -32.08 2.23 -73.14
CA ILE A 9 -31.00 3.20 -72.83
C ILE A 9 -30.56 2.96 -71.41
N THR A 10 -29.32 2.47 -71.20
CA THR A 10 -28.71 2.24 -69.90
C THR A 10 -27.96 3.53 -69.48
N THR A 11 -28.52 4.26 -68.52
CA THR A 11 -27.84 5.41 -67.94
C THR A 11 -26.93 4.91 -66.84
N VAL A 12 -25.60 5.05 -67.00
CA VAL A 12 -24.60 4.76 -65.99
C VAL A 12 -24.45 5.99 -65.12
N ALA A 13 -24.96 5.92 -63.89
CA ALA A 13 -24.70 6.93 -62.87
C ALA A 13 -23.38 6.62 -62.17
N ALA A 14 -22.35 7.39 -62.40
CA ALA A 14 -21.08 7.31 -61.70
C ALA A 14 -21.22 7.96 -60.33
N CYS A 15 -21.30 7.16 -59.24
CA CYS A 15 -21.18 7.63 -57.88
C CYS A 15 -19.70 7.87 -57.56
N LEU A 16 -19.27 9.13 -57.50
CA LEU A 16 -18.00 9.54 -56.90
C LEU A 16 -18.14 9.42 -55.36
N VAL A 17 -17.60 8.38 -54.77
CA VAL A 17 -17.40 8.29 -53.31
C VAL A 17 -16.15 9.07 -52.95
N ALA A 18 -16.32 10.28 -52.40
CA ALA A 18 -15.22 11.06 -51.80
C ALA A 18 -14.84 10.40 -50.47
N LEU A 19 -13.76 9.64 -50.46
CA LEU A 19 -13.11 9.17 -49.23
C LEU A 19 -12.47 10.37 -48.51
N LEU A 20 -13.22 10.97 -47.58
CA LEU A 20 -12.66 11.88 -46.59
C LEU A 20 -11.77 11.06 -45.63
N THR A 21 -10.47 11.04 -45.86
CA THR A 21 -9.47 10.55 -44.94
C THR A 21 -9.41 11.51 -43.72
N LEU A 22 -10.16 11.20 -42.67
CA LEU A 22 -9.99 11.81 -41.38
C LEU A 22 -8.60 11.45 -40.83
N ALA A 23 -7.61 12.26 -41.10
CA ALA A 23 -6.32 12.19 -40.41
C ALA A 23 -6.56 12.32 -38.91
N PRO A 24 -6.05 11.41 -38.07
CA PRO A 24 -6.17 11.55 -36.63
C PRO A 24 -5.43 12.82 -36.20
N VAL A 25 -6.18 13.83 -35.75
CA VAL A 25 -5.60 15.01 -35.10
C VAL A 25 -4.92 14.51 -33.82
N ALA A 26 -3.63 14.27 -33.91
CA ALA A 26 -2.80 13.98 -32.75
C ALA A 26 -2.82 15.22 -31.86
N HIS A 27 -3.74 15.24 -30.88
CA HIS A 27 -3.71 16.22 -29.80
C HIS A 27 -2.41 15.98 -29.02
N SER A 28 -1.38 16.73 -29.36
CA SER A 28 -0.17 16.88 -28.56
C SER A 28 -0.59 17.48 -27.23
N ALA A 29 -0.88 16.60 -26.25
CA ALA A 29 -1.17 17.03 -24.91
C ALA A 29 0.06 17.81 -24.40
N LYS A 30 -0.05 19.15 -24.34
CA LYS A 30 0.97 20.02 -23.77
C LYS A 30 1.38 19.45 -22.43
N LYS A 31 2.68 19.10 -22.29
CA LYS A 31 3.25 18.56 -21.05
C LYS A 31 3.02 19.56 -19.92
N GLN A 32 2.01 19.35 -19.12
CA GLN A 32 1.71 20.23 -18.01
C GLN A 32 2.86 20.15 -17.00
N LYS A 33 3.60 21.26 -16.87
CA LYS A 33 4.68 21.38 -15.87
C LYS A 33 4.03 21.31 -14.49
N LEU A 34 4.55 20.43 -13.63
CA LEU A 34 4.04 20.34 -12.26
C LEU A 34 4.24 21.69 -11.54
N PRO A 35 3.28 22.12 -10.70
CA PRO A 35 3.47 23.28 -9.86
C PRO A 35 4.70 23.12 -8.96
N LYS A 36 5.34 24.21 -8.59
CA LYS A 36 6.46 24.20 -7.63
C LYS A 36 5.97 23.64 -6.30
N ALA A 37 6.67 22.64 -5.78
CA ALA A 37 6.35 22.05 -4.50
C ALA A 37 6.60 23.05 -3.36
N PRO A 38 5.67 23.23 -2.40
CA PRO A 38 5.88 24.06 -1.24
C PRO A 38 6.91 23.44 -0.30
N ALA A 39 7.52 24.26 0.54
CA ALA A 39 8.41 23.81 1.61
C ALA A 39 7.59 23.31 2.83
N GLY A 40 8.27 22.57 3.72
CA GLY A 40 7.72 22.12 5.01
C GLY A 40 6.48 21.25 4.91
N SER A 41 5.61 21.37 5.90
CA SER A 41 4.38 20.58 6.07
C SER A 41 3.32 20.85 5.00
N ARG A 42 3.31 22.05 4.40
CA ARG A 42 2.40 22.39 3.29
C ARG A 42 2.48 21.42 2.10
N PHE A 43 3.61 20.74 1.94
CA PHE A 43 3.76 19.70 0.91
C PHE A 43 2.77 18.54 1.10
N TYR A 44 2.39 18.25 2.30
CA TYR A 44 1.53 17.12 2.66
C TYR A 44 0.04 17.46 2.64
N SER A 45 -0.30 18.75 2.57
CA SER A 45 -1.69 19.24 2.57
C SER A 45 -1.96 20.15 1.36
N PRO A 46 -2.05 19.59 0.14
CA PRO A 46 -2.34 20.37 -1.05
C PRO A 46 -3.77 20.92 -1.04
N PRO A 47 -4.00 22.10 -1.63
CA PRO A 47 -5.34 22.65 -1.80
C PRO A 47 -6.28 21.65 -2.51
N LYS A 48 -7.54 21.59 -2.09
CA LYS A 48 -8.56 20.65 -2.62
C LYS A 48 -8.63 20.64 -4.16
N LYS A 49 -8.43 21.79 -4.83
CA LYS A 49 -8.42 21.88 -6.29
C LYS A 49 -7.32 21.05 -6.96
N LEU A 50 -6.17 20.86 -6.28
CA LEU A 50 -5.07 20.04 -6.77
C LEU A 50 -5.26 18.54 -6.49
N VAL A 51 -6.08 18.20 -5.50
CA VAL A 51 -6.37 16.80 -5.16
C VAL A 51 -7.32 16.17 -6.18
N ARG A 52 -8.26 16.95 -6.72
CA ARG A 52 -9.20 16.48 -7.74
C ARG A 52 -8.46 16.07 -9.01
N GLY A 53 -8.88 14.97 -9.64
CA GLY A 53 -8.34 14.49 -10.92
C GLY A 53 -7.99 13.01 -10.90
N LYS A 54 -7.31 12.56 -11.96
CA LYS A 54 -7.02 11.13 -12.18
C LYS A 54 -6.05 10.59 -11.13
N ALA A 55 -6.46 9.56 -10.39
CA ALA A 55 -5.61 8.83 -9.44
C ALA A 55 -4.30 8.33 -10.10
N GLY A 56 -3.22 8.25 -9.33
CA GLY A 56 -1.88 7.94 -9.83
C GLY A 56 -1.32 9.08 -10.70
N THR A 57 -1.66 10.34 -10.38
CA THR A 57 -1.06 11.53 -11.01
C THR A 57 -0.32 12.34 -9.95
N PRO A 58 0.95 12.70 -10.17
CA PRO A 58 1.69 13.51 -9.22
C PRO A 58 1.07 14.92 -9.11
N ILE A 59 1.09 15.45 -7.90
CA ILE A 59 0.72 16.82 -7.57
C ILE A 59 1.99 17.66 -7.44
N TRP A 60 2.89 17.20 -6.59
CA TRP A 60 4.16 17.81 -6.29
C TRP A 60 5.28 16.77 -6.21
N VAL A 61 6.49 17.21 -6.45
CA VAL A 61 7.71 16.42 -6.27
C VAL A 61 8.80 17.32 -5.72
N ARG A 62 9.59 16.81 -4.77
CA ARG A 62 10.80 17.44 -4.25
C ARG A 62 11.87 16.41 -4.00
N THR A 63 13.13 16.81 -3.91
CA THR A 63 14.23 15.94 -3.49
C THR A 63 14.01 15.54 -2.04
N ALA A 64 14.06 14.25 -1.75
CA ALA A 64 14.03 13.75 -0.38
C ALA A 64 15.36 14.04 0.32
N ARG A 65 15.31 14.33 1.62
CA ARG A 65 16.46 14.66 2.47
C ARG A 65 16.46 13.78 3.72
N GLY A 66 17.60 13.75 4.40
CA GLY A 66 17.76 13.04 5.68
C GLY A 66 17.40 11.55 5.59
N LEU A 67 16.82 11.03 6.64
CA LEU A 67 16.52 9.60 6.83
C LEU A 67 15.43 9.05 5.90
N ALA A 68 14.65 9.90 5.24
CA ALA A 68 13.75 9.47 4.18
C ALA A 68 14.47 8.91 2.94
N ARG A 69 15.81 8.98 2.90
CA ARG A 69 16.65 8.40 1.87
C ARG A 69 17.18 7.04 2.36
N PRO A 70 16.71 5.92 1.82
CA PRO A 70 17.26 4.61 2.17
C PRO A 70 18.72 4.49 1.73
N PRO A 71 19.51 3.63 2.39
CA PRO A 71 20.88 3.36 1.98
C PRO A 71 20.95 2.87 0.52
N LYS A 72 22.13 3.00 -0.10
CA LYS A 72 22.42 2.57 -1.49
C LYS A 72 21.66 3.34 -2.59
N ALA A 73 20.72 4.23 -2.26
CA ALA A 73 19.99 5.03 -3.24
C ALA A 73 20.91 6.02 -3.98
N GLY A 74 20.72 6.14 -5.29
CA GLY A 74 21.34 7.17 -6.12
C GLY A 74 20.60 8.51 -5.97
N LYS A 75 19.34 8.52 -6.30
CA LYS A 75 18.44 9.67 -6.16
C LYS A 75 17.16 9.27 -5.44
N VAL A 76 16.67 10.13 -4.55
CA VAL A 76 15.38 9.93 -3.90
C VAL A 76 14.54 11.19 -4.01
N VAL A 77 13.27 11.03 -4.34
CA VAL A 77 12.28 12.09 -4.36
C VAL A 77 11.13 11.78 -3.44
N THR A 78 10.60 12.81 -2.77
CA THR A 78 9.29 12.74 -2.10
C THR A 78 8.24 13.20 -3.10
N VAL A 79 7.15 12.47 -3.21
CA VAL A 79 6.04 12.77 -4.13
C VAL A 79 4.72 12.90 -3.37
N ALA A 80 3.95 13.94 -3.67
CA ALA A 80 2.54 14.02 -3.34
C ALA A 80 1.75 13.66 -4.60
N TYR A 81 0.81 12.73 -4.49
CA TYR A 81 0.07 12.22 -5.65
C TYR A 81 -1.41 12.04 -5.35
N ARG A 82 -2.22 12.13 -6.41
CA ARG A 82 -3.65 11.89 -6.35
C ARG A 82 -3.92 10.40 -6.19
N SER A 83 -4.84 10.07 -5.31
CA SER A 83 -5.33 8.72 -5.16
C SER A 83 -6.85 8.72 -4.94
N THR A 84 -7.39 7.57 -4.55
CA THR A 84 -8.79 7.38 -4.22
C THR A 84 -8.86 6.81 -2.80
N SER A 85 -9.60 7.48 -1.93
CA SER A 85 -9.79 7.05 -0.55
C SER A 85 -10.58 5.75 -0.46
N ILE A 86 -10.61 5.14 0.72
CA ILE A 86 -11.45 3.95 0.98
C ILE A 86 -12.93 4.21 0.67
N ARG A 87 -13.38 5.46 0.78
CA ARG A 87 -14.75 5.91 0.48
C ARG A 87 -14.93 6.36 -0.98
N ASP A 88 -14.08 5.96 -1.89
CA ASP A 88 -14.10 6.30 -3.33
C ASP A 88 -14.04 7.80 -3.65
N LYS A 89 -13.58 8.63 -2.71
CA LYS A 89 -13.38 10.07 -2.93
C LYS A 89 -11.95 10.37 -3.33
N ALA A 90 -11.77 11.47 -4.07
CA ALA A 90 -10.43 11.96 -4.38
C ALA A 90 -9.67 12.32 -3.10
N THR A 91 -8.45 11.78 -2.96
CA THR A 91 -7.56 12.05 -1.85
C THR A 91 -6.14 12.29 -2.33
N VAL A 92 -5.30 12.81 -1.46
CA VAL A 92 -3.85 12.89 -1.64
C VAL A 92 -3.18 11.85 -0.77
N MET A 93 -2.12 11.27 -1.31
CA MET A 93 -1.19 10.44 -0.56
C MET A 93 0.22 10.90 -0.87
N THR A 94 1.16 10.58 0.00
CA THR A 94 2.58 10.90 -0.17
C THR A 94 3.43 9.65 -0.11
N GLY A 95 4.71 9.81 -0.35
CA GLY A 95 5.69 8.74 -0.25
C GLY A 95 7.01 9.11 -0.90
N THR A 96 7.93 8.17 -0.94
CA THR A 96 9.25 8.33 -1.56
C THR A 96 9.42 7.40 -2.76
N ILE A 97 10.22 7.84 -3.73
CA ILE A 97 10.70 7.01 -4.83
C ILE A 97 12.22 7.09 -4.85
N ALA A 98 12.84 5.97 -4.54
CA ALA A 98 14.28 5.79 -4.57
C ALA A 98 14.72 5.14 -5.89
N LEU A 99 15.73 5.72 -6.52
CA LEU A 99 16.30 5.25 -7.78
C LEU A 99 17.65 4.63 -7.52
N PRO A 100 18.02 3.56 -8.25
CA PRO A 100 19.38 3.02 -8.25
C PRO A 100 20.44 4.06 -8.64
N LYS A 101 21.69 3.78 -8.34
CA LYS A 101 22.82 4.56 -8.85
C LYS A 101 22.98 4.36 -10.37
N GLY A 102 23.54 5.34 -11.06
CA GLY A 102 23.81 5.27 -12.50
C GLY A 102 22.64 5.72 -13.38
N ARG A 103 22.58 5.18 -14.59
CA ARG A 103 21.56 5.51 -15.61
C ARG A 103 20.55 4.38 -15.74
N PRO A 104 19.28 4.68 -16.03
CA PRO A 104 18.28 3.65 -16.26
C PRO A 104 18.65 2.80 -17.49
N PRO A 105 18.41 1.47 -17.44
CA PRO A 105 18.60 0.61 -18.58
C PRO A 105 17.58 0.93 -19.70
N ARG A 106 17.80 0.33 -20.90
CA ARG A 106 16.79 0.40 -21.98
C ARG A 106 15.46 -0.13 -21.47
N GLY A 107 14.41 0.63 -21.59
CA GLY A 107 13.08 0.32 -21.03
C GLY A 107 12.81 0.87 -19.64
N GLY A 108 13.83 1.47 -18.97
CA GLY A 108 13.71 2.08 -17.64
C GLY A 108 13.95 1.11 -16.48
N TRP A 109 14.12 1.67 -15.27
CA TRP A 109 14.23 0.89 -14.05
C TRP A 109 12.95 0.08 -13.80
N PRO A 110 13.00 -1.24 -13.57
CA PRO A 110 11.87 -1.94 -12.98
C PRO A 110 11.58 -1.39 -11.59
N VAL A 111 10.36 -1.55 -11.11
CA VAL A 111 9.91 -0.91 -9.87
C VAL A 111 9.37 -1.95 -8.90
N VAL A 112 9.80 -1.90 -7.65
CA VAL A 112 9.09 -2.52 -6.53
C VAL A 112 8.36 -1.41 -5.76
N THR A 113 7.04 -1.54 -5.58
CA THR A 113 6.35 -0.76 -4.57
C THR A 113 6.48 -1.50 -3.25
N PHE A 114 6.95 -0.81 -2.20
CA PHE A 114 7.26 -1.44 -0.92
C PHE A 114 6.41 -0.83 0.20
N GLY A 115 5.59 -1.66 0.84
CA GLY A 115 4.77 -1.31 1.98
C GLY A 115 5.57 -1.39 3.28
N HIS A 116 5.50 -0.33 4.08
CA HIS A 116 6.14 -0.29 5.40
C HIS A 116 5.30 -1.02 6.45
N VAL A 117 5.91 -1.35 7.58
CA VAL A 117 5.24 -1.89 8.76
C VAL A 117 4.32 -0.84 9.38
N THR A 118 3.52 -1.25 10.35
CA THR A 118 2.72 -0.35 11.18
C THR A 118 3.62 0.67 11.86
N THR A 119 3.33 1.94 11.65
CA THR A 119 4.02 3.08 12.26
C THR A 119 3.07 3.97 13.05
N GLY A 120 1.76 3.76 12.91
CA GLY A 120 0.70 4.58 13.51
C GLY A 120 -0.09 5.36 12.47
N SER A 121 -1.08 6.13 12.92
CA SER A 121 -2.01 6.89 12.06
C SER A 121 -1.72 8.39 12.01
N ALA A 122 -0.83 8.91 12.87
CA ALA A 122 -0.51 10.32 12.92
C ALA A 122 0.36 10.79 11.74
N ASP A 123 0.32 12.07 11.47
CA ASP A 123 1.11 12.70 10.40
C ASP A 123 2.62 12.48 10.53
N SER A 124 3.14 12.42 11.77
CA SER A 124 4.56 12.19 12.09
C SER A 124 5.01 10.76 11.76
N CYS A 125 4.08 9.83 11.65
CA CYS A 125 4.35 8.41 11.38
C CYS A 125 4.61 8.12 9.89
N ALA A 126 4.53 9.13 9.02
CA ALA A 126 4.81 8.96 7.60
C ALA A 126 6.31 8.72 7.33
N PRO A 127 6.71 7.59 6.70
CA PRO A 127 8.12 7.33 6.38
C PRO A 127 8.79 8.44 5.56
N SER A 128 8.04 9.16 4.73
CA SER A 128 8.58 10.29 3.97
C SER A 128 8.87 11.54 4.80
N ARG A 129 8.44 11.56 6.08
CA ARG A 129 8.64 12.65 7.05
C ARG A 129 9.63 12.31 8.16
N VAL A 130 10.21 11.12 8.14
CA VAL A 130 11.09 10.62 9.20
C VAL A 130 12.21 11.59 9.53
N THR A 131 12.45 11.79 10.84
CA THR A 131 13.53 12.57 11.44
C THR A 131 14.26 11.76 12.50
N ALA A 132 15.48 12.16 12.86
CA ALA A 132 16.28 11.47 13.86
C ALA A 132 15.66 11.48 15.28
N GLY A 133 14.80 12.45 15.58
CA GLY A 133 14.11 12.55 16.87
C GLY A 133 12.73 11.87 16.89
N ASN A 134 12.37 11.12 15.85
CA ASN A 134 11.10 10.40 15.84
C ASN A 134 11.21 9.14 16.71
N THR A 135 10.30 8.96 17.68
CA THR A 135 10.23 7.76 18.54
C THR A 135 10.06 6.48 17.72
N GLU A 136 9.39 6.57 16.57
CA GLU A 136 9.14 5.48 15.64
C GLU A 136 10.30 5.21 14.65
N LEU A 137 11.50 5.79 14.88
CA LEU A 137 12.59 5.76 13.90
C LEU A 137 12.96 4.34 13.44
N GLU A 138 13.00 3.40 14.36
CA GLU A 138 13.34 2.02 14.06
C GLU A 138 12.34 1.42 13.04
N ARG A 139 11.04 1.48 13.32
CA ARG A 139 10.00 0.95 12.43
C ARG A 139 9.95 1.69 11.08
N LEU A 140 10.15 3.01 11.10
CA LEU A 140 10.22 3.84 9.87
C LEU A 140 11.38 3.46 8.95
N THR A 141 12.44 2.86 9.50
CA THR A 141 13.65 2.46 8.76
C THR A 141 13.85 0.96 8.64
N ARG A 142 13.07 0.16 9.33
CA ARG A 142 13.20 -1.30 9.50
C ARG A 142 13.49 -2.04 8.20
N SER A 143 12.80 -1.81 7.13
CA SER A 143 13.01 -2.50 5.84
C SER A 143 14.06 -1.87 4.93
N ASN A 144 14.95 -1.01 5.44
CA ASN A 144 15.94 -0.33 4.62
C ASN A 144 16.97 -1.29 4.01
N GLU A 145 17.22 -2.46 4.60
CA GLU A 145 18.15 -3.47 4.06
C GLU A 145 17.59 -4.15 2.82
N VAL A 146 16.33 -4.58 2.86
CA VAL A 146 15.62 -5.07 1.66
C VAL A 146 15.61 -4.02 0.56
N VAL A 147 15.27 -2.77 0.92
CA VAL A 147 15.24 -1.65 -0.04
C VAL A 147 16.61 -1.41 -0.64
N GLY A 148 17.67 -1.41 0.18
CA GLY A 148 19.05 -1.30 -0.28
C GLY A 148 19.45 -2.42 -1.24
N SER A 149 19.09 -3.66 -0.90
CA SER A 149 19.35 -4.85 -1.72
C SER A 149 18.66 -4.80 -3.10
N LEU A 150 17.43 -4.25 -3.15
CA LEU A 150 16.71 -4.01 -4.42
C LEU A 150 17.40 -2.94 -5.26
N LEU A 151 17.80 -1.82 -4.64
CA LEU A 151 18.48 -0.71 -5.32
C LEU A 151 19.83 -1.14 -5.92
N GLU A 152 20.61 -1.94 -5.21
CA GLU A 152 21.87 -2.50 -5.70
C GLU A 152 21.70 -3.41 -6.93
N ARG A 153 20.56 -4.09 -7.02
CA ARG A 153 20.17 -4.91 -8.18
C ARG A 153 19.59 -4.09 -9.34
N GLY A 154 19.58 -2.77 -9.26
CA GLY A 154 19.05 -1.91 -10.32
C GLY A 154 17.53 -1.84 -10.35
N ILE A 155 16.86 -2.06 -9.24
CA ILE A 155 15.40 -1.98 -9.08
C ILE A 155 15.06 -0.70 -8.31
N ALA A 156 14.23 0.17 -8.89
CA ALA A 156 13.73 1.34 -8.20
C ALA A 156 12.68 0.94 -7.17
N VAL A 157 12.63 1.66 -6.04
CA VAL A 157 11.69 1.36 -4.96
C VAL A 157 10.79 2.57 -4.70
N ALA A 158 9.47 2.34 -4.75
CA ALA A 158 8.44 3.33 -4.43
C ALA A 158 7.78 2.95 -3.08
N ARG A 159 7.89 3.81 -2.06
CA ARG A 159 7.37 3.60 -0.71
C ARG A 159 6.25 4.61 -0.44
N PRO A 160 4.96 4.23 -0.46
CA PRO A 160 3.87 5.12 -0.05
C PRO A 160 3.85 5.29 1.47
N ASP A 161 3.30 6.41 1.93
CA ASP A 161 3.00 6.66 3.35
C ASP A 161 1.58 6.18 3.74
N TYR A 162 0.81 5.62 2.79
CA TYR A 162 -0.60 5.21 2.88
C TYR A 162 -1.60 6.38 2.99
N GLU A 163 -2.90 6.06 2.96
CA GLU A 163 -3.99 7.02 3.13
C GLU A 163 -4.03 7.53 4.56
N GLY A 164 -4.10 8.85 4.74
CA GLY A 164 -4.25 9.46 6.06
C GLY A 164 -2.98 9.58 6.88
N ILE A 165 -1.88 8.90 6.51
CA ILE A 165 -0.59 9.08 7.18
C ILE A 165 0.17 10.22 6.50
N GLY A 166 0.52 11.24 7.25
CA GLY A 166 1.21 12.44 6.75
C GLY A 166 0.35 13.37 5.91
N THR A 167 -0.87 13.00 5.59
CA THR A 167 -1.80 13.76 4.74
C THR A 167 -3.18 13.84 5.39
N PRO A 168 -4.02 14.85 5.03
CA PRO A 168 -5.33 15.01 5.66
C PRO A 168 -6.21 13.77 5.58
N GLY A 169 -6.82 13.41 6.68
CA GLY A 169 -7.73 12.27 6.85
C GLY A 169 -7.24 11.32 7.94
N ARG A 170 -8.01 10.27 8.20
CA ARG A 170 -7.63 9.19 9.10
C ARG A 170 -7.12 7.99 8.31
N HIS A 171 -6.18 7.28 8.84
CA HIS A 171 -5.64 6.08 8.22
C HIS A 171 -6.64 4.91 8.35
N PRO A 172 -7.06 4.30 7.23
CA PRO A 172 -7.83 3.05 7.26
C PRO A 172 -6.87 1.88 7.47
N TYR A 173 -6.37 1.76 8.71
CA TYR A 173 -5.39 0.75 9.09
C TYR A 173 -5.87 -0.66 8.77
N LEU A 174 -5.03 -1.50 8.18
CA LEU A 174 -5.31 -2.87 7.73
C LEU A 174 -6.48 -3.02 6.74
N ILE A 175 -6.89 -1.94 6.08
CA ILE A 175 -7.91 -1.99 5.04
C ILE A 175 -7.25 -2.17 3.66
N GLY A 176 -7.18 -3.42 3.22
CA GLY A 176 -6.40 -3.82 2.04
C GLY A 176 -6.70 -3.07 0.76
N ARG A 177 -7.97 -2.63 0.54
CA ARG A 177 -8.35 -1.84 -0.64
C ARG A 177 -7.67 -0.46 -0.64
N SER A 178 -7.55 0.20 0.50
CA SER A 178 -6.87 1.49 0.62
C SER A 178 -5.35 1.30 0.45
N LEU A 179 -4.78 0.33 1.14
CA LEU A 179 -3.36 0.00 1.08
C LEU A 179 -2.90 -0.32 -0.35
N GLY A 180 -3.62 -1.21 -1.05
CA GLY A 180 -3.30 -1.56 -2.44
C GLY A 180 -3.46 -0.40 -3.42
N ARG A 181 -4.36 0.57 -3.15
CA ARG A 181 -4.47 1.82 -3.92
C ARG A 181 -3.25 2.69 -3.72
N ALA A 182 -2.80 2.88 -2.49
CA ALA A 182 -1.60 3.65 -2.17
C ALA A 182 -0.37 3.09 -2.89
N MET A 183 -0.15 1.79 -2.76
CA MET A 183 0.94 1.03 -3.37
C MET A 183 0.95 1.12 -4.91
N THR A 184 -0.23 1.02 -5.54
CA THR A 184 -0.35 1.09 -7.00
C THR A 184 -0.19 2.51 -7.53
N ASP A 185 -0.82 3.48 -6.87
CA ASP A 185 -0.87 4.86 -7.39
C ASP A 185 0.46 5.59 -7.29
N ILE A 186 1.32 5.26 -6.31
CA ILE A 186 2.67 5.82 -6.25
C ILE A 186 3.52 5.37 -7.45
N VAL A 187 3.40 4.12 -7.89
CA VAL A 187 4.09 3.63 -9.11
C VAL A 187 3.59 4.38 -10.34
N ARG A 188 2.27 4.54 -10.48
CA ARG A 188 1.66 5.30 -11.58
C ARG A 188 2.09 6.76 -11.58
N ALA A 189 2.19 7.39 -10.41
CA ALA A 189 2.67 8.76 -10.26
C ALA A 189 4.15 8.89 -10.62
N GLY A 190 4.99 7.98 -10.12
CA GLY A 190 6.42 7.94 -10.41
C GLY A 190 6.73 7.81 -11.91
N ARG A 191 5.98 6.99 -12.61
CA ARG A 191 6.08 6.85 -14.07
C ARG A 191 5.84 8.16 -14.82
N LYS A 192 4.95 9.01 -14.32
CA LYS A 192 4.64 10.32 -14.93
C LYS A 192 5.69 11.39 -14.62
N LEU A 193 6.51 11.18 -13.60
CA LEU A 193 7.58 12.10 -13.19
C LEU A 193 8.86 12.04 -14.07
N LYS A 194 8.89 11.15 -15.08
CA LYS A 194 10.07 10.95 -15.94
C LYS A 194 11.35 10.60 -15.17
N LEU A 195 11.21 9.82 -14.12
CA LEU A 195 12.32 9.34 -13.30
C LEU A 195 13.07 8.15 -13.93
N GLY A 196 12.81 7.81 -15.17
CA GLY A 196 13.41 6.66 -15.83
C GLY A 196 12.81 5.32 -15.40
N LEU A 197 11.60 5.30 -14.83
CA LEU A 197 10.93 4.06 -14.41
C LEU A 197 10.37 3.28 -15.60
N GLY A 198 10.60 1.98 -15.63
CA GLY A 198 10.13 1.02 -16.61
C GLY A 198 8.67 0.58 -16.40
N ARG A 199 8.18 -0.35 -17.24
CA ARG A 199 6.81 -0.88 -17.15
C ARG A 199 6.69 -2.06 -16.19
N ARG A 200 7.76 -2.84 -16.00
CA ARG A 200 7.77 -4.00 -15.10
C ARG A 200 7.74 -3.52 -13.66
N TRP A 201 6.85 -4.10 -12.89
CA TRP A 201 6.73 -3.77 -11.48
C TRP A 201 6.27 -4.96 -10.65
N ALA A 202 6.57 -4.93 -9.37
CA ALA A 202 6.13 -5.89 -8.37
C ALA A 202 5.76 -5.16 -7.09
N ALA A 203 5.11 -5.86 -6.17
CA ALA A 203 4.82 -5.37 -4.84
C ALA A 203 5.64 -6.15 -3.81
N ALA A 204 6.08 -5.47 -2.77
CA ALA A 204 6.64 -6.12 -1.57
C ALA A 204 6.27 -5.33 -0.34
N GLY A 205 6.41 -5.92 0.85
CA GLY A 205 6.17 -5.22 2.09
C GLY A 205 6.21 -6.15 3.29
N HIS A 206 6.25 -5.55 4.49
CA HIS A 206 6.39 -6.25 5.75
C HIS A 206 5.19 -5.97 6.66
N SER A 207 4.67 -6.99 7.35
CA SER A 207 3.57 -6.88 8.31
C SER A 207 2.31 -6.25 7.67
N GLU A 208 1.82 -5.09 8.12
CA GLU A 208 0.81 -4.29 7.41
C GLU A 208 1.18 -4.09 5.93
N GLY A 209 2.46 -3.80 5.65
CA GLY A 209 2.98 -3.68 4.29
C GLY A 209 2.96 -5.00 3.51
N GLY A 210 3.07 -6.13 4.18
CA GLY A 210 2.91 -7.47 3.60
C GLY A 210 1.48 -7.70 3.15
N GLN A 211 0.51 -7.38 4.00
CA GLN A 211 -0.91 -7.34 3.64
C GLN A 211 -1.15 -6.37 2.46
N ALA A 212 -0.60 -5.16 2.53
CA ALA A 212 -0.71 -4.17 1.46
C ALA A 212 -0.17 -4.69 0.12
N ALA A 213 0.94 -5.43 0.13
CA ALA A 213 1.54 -6.02 -1.05
C ALA A 213 0.64 -7.10 -1.67
N LEU A 214 0.06 -7.99 -0.87
CA LEU A 214 -0.88 -9.01 -1.31
C LEU A 214 -2.15 -8.39 -1.90
N PHE A 215 -2.74 -7.39 -1.26
CA PHE A 215 -3.87 -6.65 -1.82
C PHE A 215 -3.48 -5.86 -3.08
N THR A 216 -2.24 -5.41 -3.19
CA THR A 216 -1.72 -4.80 -4.43
C THR A 216 -1.68 -5.79 -5.58
N ALA A 217 -1.29 -7.04 -5.33
CA ALA A 217 -1.35 -8.10 -6.34
C ALA A 217 -2.77 -8.31 -6.87
N ARG A 218 -3.78 -8.20 -6.00
CA ARG A 218 -5.20 -8.36 -6.36
C ARG A 218 -5.75 -7.19 -7.20
N ILE A 219 -5.42 -5.95 -6.85
CA ILE A 219 -6.05 -4.77 -7.46
C ILE A 219 -5.15 -4.02 -8.45
N GLY A 220 -3.84 -4.09 -8.25
CA GLY A 220 -2.84 -3.34 -9.02
C GLY A 220 -2.87 -3.59 -10.52
N PRO A 221 -2.94 -4.84 -11.01
CA PRO A 221 -3.01 -5.12 -12.44
C PRO A 221 -4.19 -4.42 -13.15
N ARG A 222 -5.36 -4.39 -12.50
CA ARG A 222 -6.54 -3.69 -13.04
C ARG A 222 -6.45 -2.17 -12.90
N ARG A 223 -5.82 -1.68 -11.82
CA ARG A 223 -5.66 -0.23 -11.56
C ARG A 223 -4.55 0.39 -12.41
N ALA A 224 -3.57 -0.40 -12.84
CA ALA A 224 -2.45 0.00 -13.68
C ALA A 224 -2.30 -0.90 -14.92
N PRO A 225 -3.34 -1.03 -15.79
CA PRO A 225 -3.36 -2.04 -16.86
C PRO A 225 -2.28 -1.84 -17.92
N ASN A 226 -1.69 -0.65 -18.00
CA ASN A 226 -0.57 -0.34 -18.91
C ASN A 226 0.81 -0.70 -18.32
N LEU A 227 0.86 -1.23 -17.10
CA LEU A 227 2.08 -1.71 -16.45
C LEU A 227 2.06 -3.24 -16.41
N ASP A 228 3.25 -3.81 -16.26
CA ASP A 228 3.49 -5.23 -16.33
C ASP A 228 3.80 -5.74 -14.91
N PHE A 229 2.78 -6.23 -14.20
CA PHE A 229 2.90 -6.76 -12.86
C PHE A 229 3.54 -8.14 -12.86
N ARG A 230 4.55 -8.38 -12.02
CA ARG A 230 5.41 -9.56 -12.07
C ARG A 230 5.38 -10.44 -10.83
N GLY A 231 4.69 -10.03 -9.79
CA GLY A 231 4.56 -10.82 -8.57
C GLY A 231 4.60 -10.00 -7.30
N VAL A 232 4.49 -10.69 -6.19
CA VAL A 232 4.46 -10.10 -4.86
C VAL A 232 5.37 -10.87 -3.90
N SER A 233 6.08 -10.15 -3.03
CA SER A 233 6.83 -10.73 -1.91
C SER A 233 6.35 -10.07 -0.62
N ALA A 234 5.89 -10.86 0.34
CA ALA A 234 5.39 -10.37 1.62
C ALA A 234 6.16 -11.04 2.77
N PHE A 235 6.62 -10.20 3.70
CA PHE A 235 7.32 -10.62 4.91
C PHE A 235 6.33 -10.58 6.06
N ALA A 236 6.11 -11.69 6.74
CA ALA A 236 5.20 -11.83 7.87
C ALA A 236 3.91 -10.99 7.68
N PRO A 237 3.09 -11.27 6.63
CA PRO A 237 1.95 -10.43 6.28
C PRO A 237 0.88 -10.44 7.36
N ALA A 238 0.41 -9.26 7.78
CA ALA A 238 -0.68 -9.14 8.73
C ALA A 238 -1.93 -9.89 8.23
N SER A 239 -2.39 -10.84 9.03
CA SER A 239 -3.52 -11.73 8.76
C SER A 239 -4.13 -12.20 10.08
N HIS A 240 -5.27 -12.87 10.05
CA HIS A 240 -5.94 -13.42 11.26
C HIS A 240 -6.22 -12.34 12.32
N ILE A 241 -6.49 -11.10 11.88
CA ILE A 241 -6.61 -9.97 12.81
C ILE A 241 -7.82 -10.12 13.72
N SER A 242 -8.94 -10.68 13.25
CA SER A 242 -10.09 -11.02 14.09
C SER A 242 -9.74 -12.01 15.17
N ASP A 243 -8.95 -13.05 14.83
CA ASP A 243 -8.52 -14.08 15.82
C ASP A 243 -7.58 -13.47 16.87
N ILE A 244 -6.68 -12.55 16.43
CA ILE A 244 -5.76 -11.84 17.33
C ILE A 244 -6.53 -10.89 18.26
N VAL A 245 -7.54 -10.17 17.75
CA VAL A 245 -8.41 -9.31 18.57
C VAL A 245 -9.17 -10.16 19.59
N GLU A 246 -9.75 -11.29 19.19
CA GLU A 246 -10.46 -12.18 20.09
C GLU A 246 -9.54 -12.74 21.19
N LEU A 247 -8.30 -13.10 20.83
CA LEU A 247 -7.32 -13.53 21.82
C LEU A 247 -6.96 -12.40 22.79
N ALA A 248 -6.74 -11.19 22.27
CA ALA A 248 -6.32 -10.01 23.06
C ALA A 248 -7.34 -9.62 24.13
N ARG A 249 -8.64 -9.85 23.90
CA ARG A 249 -9.73 -9.63 24.87
C ARG A 249 -9.53 -10.39 26.18
N ASN A 250 -8.73 -11.45 26.20
CA ASN A 250 -8.46 -12.23 27.39
C ASN A 250 -7.31 -11.67 28.23
N PHE A 251 -6.61 -10.62 27.76
CA PHE A 251 -5.51 -10.02 28.50
C PHE A 251 -6.00 -8.84 29.34
N GLY A 252 -6.30 -9.11 30.62
CA GLY A 252 -6.79 -8.13 31.60
C GLY A 252 -5.69 -7.42 32.41
N THR A 253 -4.42 -7.52 32.00
CA THR A 253 -3.29 -6.90 32.74
C THR A 253 -2.40 -6.09 31.80
N VAL A 254 -1.87 -4.99 32.33
CA VAL A 254 -0.88 -4.16 31.64
C VAL A 254 0.51 -4.74 31.81
N SER A 255 1.22 -4.90 30.71
CA SER A 255 2.63 -5.31 30.63
C SER A 255 3.26 -4.71 29.37
N PRO A 256 4.58 -4.74 29.16
CA PRO A 256 5.18 -4.24 27.93
C PRO A 256 4.58 -4.88 26.65
N LEU A 257 4.26 -6.17 26.68
CA LEU A 257 3.65 -6.88 25.57
C LEU A 257 2.20 -6.44 25.34
N THR A 258 1.39 -6.40 26.39
CA THR A 258 -0.04 -6.03 26.28
C THR A 258 -0.23 -4.55 26.00
N ALA A 259 0.71 -3.69 26.39
CA ALA A 259 0.72 -2.27 26.05
C ALA A 259 0.77 -2.03 24.52
N GLU A 260 1.60 -2.79 23.80
CA GLU A 260 1.64 -2.73 22.34
C GLU A 260 0.36 -3.29 21.71
N PHE A 261 -0.20 -4.37 22.26
CA PHE A 261 -1.48 -4.92 21.80
C PHE A 261 -2.64 -3.94 21.98
N SER A 262 -2.70 -3.20 23.09
CA SER A 262 -3.71 -2.16 23.30
C SER A 262 -3.56 -1.02 22.28
N ALA A 263 -2.33 -0.59 22.01
CA ALA A 263 -2.04 0.42 21.00
C ALA A 263 -2.42 -0.04 19.58
N LEU A 264 -2.09 -1.28 19.21
CA LEU A 264 -2.51 -1.89 17.94
C LEU A 264 -4.02 -2.05 17.86
N GLY A 265 -4.67 -2.46 18.97
CA GLY A 265 -6.13 -2.56 19.08
C GLY A 265 -6.81 -1.23 18.78
N ALA A 266 -6.30 -0.13 19.32
CA ALA A 266 -6.82 1.20 19.02
C ALA A 266 -6.72 1.57 17.53
N LEU A 267 -5.60 1.25 16.89
CA LEU A 267 -5.40 1.47 15.44
C LEU A 267 -6.34 0.59 14.60
N ILE A 268 -6.56 -0.67 15.01
CA ILE A 268 -7.48 -1.62 14.36
C ILE A 268 -8.92 -1.09 14.44
N LEU A 269 -9.36 -0.68 15.63
CA LEU A 269 -10.71 -0.13 15.84
C LEU A 269 -10.89 1.18 15.05
N GLU A 270 -9.89 2.06 15.03
CA GLU A 270 -9.93 3.25 14.17
C GLU A 270 -10.03 2.90 12.69
N GLY A 271 -9.19 1.99 12.20
CA GLY A 271 -9.18 1.56 10.80
C GLY A 271 -10.52 0.97 10.37
N ALA A 272 -11.10 0.12 11.20
CA ALA A 272 -12.43 -0.45 10.99
C ALA A 272 -13.50 0.64 10.91
N ALA A 273 -13.49 1.63 11.83
CA ALA A 273 -14.45 2.72 11.84
C ALA A 273 -14.24 3.74 10.71
N VAL A 274 -13.02 3.87 10.17
CA VAL A 274 -12.76 4.66 8.96
C VAL A 274 -13.37 3.97 7.73
N ALA A 275 -13.29 2.65 7.66
CA ALA A 275 -13.90 1.87 6.59
C ALA A 275 -15.42 1.80 6.72
N GLU A 276 -15.94 1.60 7.94
CA GLU A 276 -17.36 1.45 8.27
C GLU A 276 -17.78 2.51 9.32
N PRO A 277 -18.18 3.72 8.90
CA PRO A 277 -18.40 4.86 9.82
C PRO A 277 -19.39 4.65 10.96
N ARG A 278 -20.36 3.75 10.79
CA ARG A 278 -21.33 3.41 11.85
C ARG A 278 -20.66 2.85 13.11
N LEU A 279 -19.44 2.30 12.98
CA LEU A 279 -18.69 1.82 14.14
C LEU A 279 -18.30 2.95 15.10
N TRP A 280 -18.13 4.19 14.63
CA TRP A 280 -17.94 5.33 15.51
C TRP A 280 -19.12 5.57 16.44
N ASP A 281 -20.36 5.35 15.94
CA ASP A 281 -21.56 5.45 16.77
C ASP A 281 -21.63 4.28 17.74
N ALA A 282 -21.28 3.07 17.31
CA ALA A 282 -21.18 1.91 18.18
C ALA A 282 -20.18 2.13 19.33
N TYR A 283 -18.99 2.65 19.04
CA TYR A 283 -17.97 2.95 20.05
C TYR A 283 -18.47 3.95 21.09
N ARG A 284 -19.12 5.03 20.67
CA ARG A 284 -19.72 6.01 21.56
C ARG A 284 -20.92 5.49 22.37
N ASN A 285 -21.59 4.46 21.86
CA ASN A 285 -22.74 3.82 22.50
C ASN A 285 -22.35 2.57 23.33
N GLY A 286 -21.10 2.53 23.82
CA GLY A 286 -20.67 1.54 24.79
C GLY A 286 -19.97 0.31 24.22
N ALA A 287 -19.67 0.24 22.92
CA ALA A 287 -18.83 -0.82 22.38
C ALA A 287 -17.35 -0.65 22.76
N MET A 288 -16.91 0.58 23.01
CA MET A 288 -15.60 0.91 23.55
C MET A 288 -15.75 1.45 24.97
N SER A 289 -14.80 1.17 25.86
CA SER A 289 -14.82 1.74 27.20
C SER A 289 -14.70 3.26 27.15
N PRO A 290 -15.25 4.00 28.13
CA PRO A 290 -15.12 5.47 28.21
C PRO A 290 -13.65 5.91 28.21
N GLU A 291 -12.79 5.16 28.85
CA GLU A 291 -11.34 5.39 28.96
C GLU A 291 -10.65 5.25 27.61
N ALA A 292 -10.85 4.13 26.94
CA ALA A 292 -10.32 3.92 25.59
C ALA A 292 -10.87 4.95 24.59
N LEU A 293 -12.16 5.30 24.66
CA LEU A 293 -12.77 6.30 23.79
C LEU A 293 -12.16 7.69 23.99
N ALA A 294 -11.85 8.07 25.23
CA ALA A 294 -11.16 9.33 25.56
C ALA A 294 -9.74 9.39 24.98
N LEU A 295 -9.07 8.25 24.86
CA LEU A 295 -7.72 8.14 24.29
C LEU A 295 -7.70 8.09 22.75
N MET A 296 -8.82 7.85 22.07
CA MET A 296 -8.86 7.75 20.60
C MET A 296 -8.24 8.95 19.86
N PRO A 297 -8.30 10.20 20.32
CA PRO A 297 -7.57 11.30 19.70
C PRO A 297 -6.04 11.12 19.66
N HIS A 298 -5.46 10.27 20.50
CA HIS A 298 -4.03 9.97 20.51
C HIS A 298 -3.59 9.28 19.21
N THR A 299 -4.43 8.46 18.58
CA THR A 299 -4.12 7.82 17.27
C THR A 299 -3.76 8.83 16.18
N GLN A 300 -4.26 10.08 16.29
CA GLN A 300 -3.97 11.15 15.34
C GLN A 300 -2.76 12.04 15.77
N ARG A 301 -2.18 11.78 16.93
CA ARG A 301 -1.06 12.57 17.49
C ARG A 301 0.22 11.77 17.61
N TYR A 302 0.10 10.49 17.94
CA TYR A 302 1.20 9.62 18.35
C TYR A 302 1.41 8.52 17.31
N CYS A 303 2.66 8.10 17.14
CA CYS A 303 3.01 6.88 16.43
C CYS A 303 2.89 5.67 17.39
N LEU A 304 3.07 4.46 16.89
CA LEU A 304 2.78 3.25 17.65
C LEU A 304 3.56 3.17 18.95
N GLU A 305 4.84 3.54 18.96
CA GLU A 305 5.69 3.55 20.15
C GLU A 305 5.14 4.49 21.25
N ASP A 306 4.71 5.69 20.88
CA ASP A 306 4.11 6.62 21.81
C ASP A 306 2.67 6.22 22.21
N LEU A 307 1.93 5.52 21.35
CA LEU A 307 0.62 4.96 21.70
C LEU A 307 0.73 3.85 22.75
N ALA A 308 1.83 3.10 22.76
CA ALA A 308 2.09 2.04 23.73
C ALA A 308 2.60 2.56 25.10
N ARG A 309 2.68 3.88 25.31
CA ARG A 309 3.11 4.47 26.58
C ARG A 309 2.02 4.39 27.65
N PRO A 310 2.40 4.39 28.96
CA PRO A 310 1.44 4.33 30.06
C PRO A 310 0.43 5.50 30.12
N ASP A 311 0.77 6.67 29.55
CA ASP A 311 -0.10 7.85 29.46
C ASP A 311 -0.98 7.85 28.18
N SER A 312 -1.02 6.72 27.48
CA SER A 312 -1.85 6.48 26.30
C SER A 312 -2.45 5.06 26.38
N PHE A 313 -2.65 4.39 25.24
CA PHE A 313 -3.25 3.05 25.19
C PHE A 313 -2.43 1.98 25.91
N GLY A 314 -1.12 2.17 26.05
CA GLY A 314 -0.29 1.26 26.84
C GLY A 314 -0.55 1.30 28.34
N GLY A 315 -1.35 2.26 28.85
CA GLY A 315 -1.79 2.34 30.23
C GLY A 315 -3.06 1.55 30.53
N ILE A 316 -3.72 0.97 29.53
CA ILE A 316 -4.92 0.13 29.68
C ILE A 316 -4.69 -1.25 29.09
N ALA A 317 -5.23 -2.28 29.73
CA ALA A 317 -5.12 -3.64 29.22
C ALA A 317 -5.98 -3.84 27.94
N PRO A 318 -5.62 -4.77 27.06
CA PRO A 318 -6.41 -5.03 25.86
C PRO A 318 -7.89 -5.31 26.13
N ALA A 319 -8.22 -6.09 27.19
CA ALA A 319 -9.60 -6.35 27.60
C ALA A 319 -10.35 -5.06 28.01
N GLU A 320 -9.65 -4.06 28.51
CA GLU A 320 -10.23 -2.77 28.97
C GLU A 320 -10.50 -1.78 27.82
N LEU A 321 -10.11 -2.12 26.59
CA LEU A 321 -10.55 -1.36 25.43
C LEU A 321 -12.05 -1.45 25.19
N GLU A 322 -12.65 -2.53 25.63
CA GLU A 322 -14.04 -2.87 25.43
C GLU A 322 -14.95 -2.22 26.48
N GLY A 323 -16.09 -1.78 26.01
CA GLY A 323 -17.18 -1.31 26.86
C GLY A 323 -18.26 -2.37 27.06
N PRO A 324 -19.30 -2.09 27.83
CA PRO A 324 -20.33 -3.07 28.20
C PRO A 324 -21.16 -3.57 27.02
N GLU A 325 -21.18 -2.87 25.90
CA GLU A 325 -21.89 -3.28 24.69
C GLU A 325 -20.99 -3.89 23.62
N ALA A 326 -19.71 -4.19 23.93
CA ALA A 326 -18.73 -4.66 22.97
C ALA A 326 -19.20 -5.90 22.19
N ASP A 327 -19.69 -6.93 22.86
CA ASP A 327 -20.15 -8.17 22.24
C ASP A 327 -21.25 -7.98 21.19
N ARG A 328 -22.06 -6.94 21.34
CA ARG A 328 -23.10 -6.58 20.37
C ARG A 328 -22.52 -6.09 19.04
N TYR A 329 -21.39 -5.41 19.08
CA TYR A 329 -20.80 -4.72 17.91
C TYR A 329 -19.55 -5.39 17.34
N LEU A 330 -18.89 -6.27 18.11
CA LEU A 330 -17.73 -7.01 17.65
C LEU A 330 -17.94 -7.78 16.34
N PRO A 331 -19.10 -8.43 16.10
CA PRO A 331 -19.36 -9.08 14.81
C PRO A 331 -19.27 -8.14 13.61
N ASP A 332 -19.57 -6.85 13.79
CA ASP A 332 -19.41 -5.84 12.73
C ASP A 332 -17.94 -5.47 12.53
N VAL A 333 -17.14 -5.39 13.60
CA VAL A 333 -15.69 -5.18 13.52
C VAL A 333 -15.04 -6.37 12.82
N TYR A 334 -15.30 -7.60 13.27
CA TYR A 334 -14.75 -8.82 12.67
C TYR A 334 -15.08 -8.94 11.20
N ARG A 335 -16.31 -8.62 10.80
CA ARG A 335 -16.69 -8.59 9.38
C ARG A 335 -15.82 -7.64 8.54
N VAL A 336 -15.41 -6.51 9.11
CA VAL A 336 -14.48 -5.59 8.43
C VAL A 336 -13.09 -6.21 8.34
N LEU A 337 -12.59 -6.80 9.43
CA LEU A 337 -11.26 -7.42 9.49
C LEU A 337 -11.17 -8.62 8.55
N ASP A 338 -12.14 -9.52 8.59
CA ASP A 338 -12.18 -10.75 7.77
C ASP A 338 -12.20 -10.45 6.26
N ARG A 339 -12.94 -9.41 5.84
CA ARG A 339 -12.94 -8.97 4.42
C ARG A 339 -11.58 -8.42 3.96
N ASN A 340 -10.74 -8.05 4.89
CA ASN A 340 -9.41 -7.52 4.63
C ASN A 340 -8.29 -8.49 5.01
N ASP A 341 -8.63 -9.73 5.38
CA ASP A 341 -7.65 -10.79 5.59
C ASP A 341 -7.07 -11.27 4.25
N PRO A 342 -5.75 -11.45 4.13
CA PRO A 342 -5.13 -11.98 2.91
C PRO A 342 -5.65 -13.35 2.46
N ARG A 343 -6.19 -14.17 3.37
CA ARG A 343 -6.78 -15.50 3.05
C ARG A 343 -7.97 -15.41 2.08
N VAL A 344 -8.68 -14.27 2.04
CA VAL A 344 -9.83 -14.12 1.11
C VAL A 344 -9.41 -13.76 -0.32
N LEU A 345 -8.13 -13.54 -0.56
CA LEU A 345 -7.62 -13.11 -1.86
C LEU A 345 -7.60 -14.27 -2.85
N LYS A 346 -7.93 -13.96 -4.11
CA LYS A 346 -7.78 -14.87 -5.25
C LYS A 346 -6.76 -14.25 -6.20
N LEU A 347 -5.60 -14.92 -6.33
CA LEU A 347 -4.44 -14.45 -7.10
C LEU A 347 -4.01 -15.47 -8.17
N PRO A 348 -4.92 -15.98 -9.02
CA PRO A 348 -4.60 -17.04 -9.97
C PRO A 348 -3.48 -16.61 -10.91
N GLY A 349 -2.46 -17.47 -11.04
CA GLY A 349 -1.31 -17.28 -11.91
C GLY A 349 -0.35 -16.15 -11.48
N ILE A 350 -0.56 -15.54 -10.32
CA ILE A 350 0.36 -14.53 -9.78
C ILE A 350 1.43 -15.21 -8.93
N PRO A 351 2.73 -14.96 -9.21
CA PRO A 351 3.80 -15.43 -8.34
C PRO A 351 3.77 -14.70 -6.99
N VAL A 352 3.76 -15.47 -5.91
CA VAL A 352 3.74 -15.02 -4.53
C VAL A 352 4.92 -15.62 -3.78
N ARG A 353 5.70 -14.79 -3.11
CA ARG A 353 6.69 -15.21 -2.12
C ARG A 353 6.25 -14.71 -0.75
N LEU A 354 6.26 -15.61 0.21
CA LEU A 354 6.05 -15.31 1.62
C LEU A 354 7.32 -15.67 2.39
N ASP A 355 7.80 -14.77 3.21
CA ASP A 355 8.94 -14.96 4.10
C ASP A 355 8.46 -14.80 5.54
N GLN A 356 8.71 -15.80 6.40
CA GLN A 356 8.22 -15.84 7.77
C GLN A 356 9.34 -16.18 8.75
N GLY A 357 9.45 -15.42 9.83
CA GLY A 357 10.32 -15.75 10.96
C GLY A 357 9.75 -16.90 11.79
N ALA A 358 10.58 -17.89 12.13
CA ALA A 358 10.13 -19.02 12.96
C ALA A 358 9.80 -18.60 14.40
N ASN A 359 10.42 -17.51 14.87
CA ASN A 359 10.26 -16.96 16.22
C ASN A 359 9.42 -15.67 16.23
N ASP A 360 8.61 -15.45 15.20
CA ASP A 360 7.71 -14.30 15.13
C ASP A 360 6.55 -14.47 16.12
N LEU A 361 6.45 -13.58 17.09
CA LEU A 361 5.41 -13.56 18.12
C LEU A 361 4.27 -12.58 17.82
N VAL A 362 4.37 -11.82 16.73
CA VAL A 362 3.35 -10.85 16.29
C VAL A 362 2.48 -11.45 15.19
N VAL A 363 3.11 -12.01 14.16
CA VAL A 363 2.43 -12.77 13.10
C VAL A 363 2.96 -14.20 13.16
N TRP A 364 2.18 -15.10 13.67
CA TRP A 364 2.62 -16.48 13.89
C TRP A 364 2.88 -17.21 12.58
N GLN A 365 3.84 -18.13 12.62
CA GLN A 365 4.19 -18.95 11.45
C GLN A 365 2.97 -19.70 10.89
N SER A 366 2.10 -20.24 11.74
CA SER A 366 0.86 -20.90 11.33
C SER A 366 -0.06 -19.99 10.53
N HIS A 367 -0.18 -18.72 10.91
CA HIS A 367 -1.00 -17.74 10.19
C HIS A 367 -0.48 -17.50 8.77
N THR A 368 0.85 -17.36 8.61
CA THR A 368 1.43 -17.18 7.28
C THR A 368 1.34 -18.47 6.44
N GLN A 369 1.43 -19.65 7.06
CA GLN A 369 1.18 -20.92 6.38
C GLN A 369 -0.27 -20.99 5.86
N GLU A 370 -1.26 -20.65 6.67
CA GLU A 370 -2.67 -20.63 6.24
C GLU A 370 -2.92 -19.61 5.11
N VAL A 371 -2.25 -18.45 5.13
CA VAL A 371 -2.29 -17.52 4.00
C VAL A 371 -1.70 -18.15 2.73
N ALA A 372 -0.57 -18.86 2.85
CA ALA A 372 0.06 -19.57 1.73
C ALA A 372 -0.89 -20.60 1.13
N ASP A 373 -1.49 -21.44 1.96
CA ASP A 373 -2.40 -22.50 1.55
C ASP A 373 -3.68 -21.94 0.90
N ALA A 374 -4.26 -20.90 1.49
CA ALA A 374 -5.44 -20.22 0.94
C ALA A 374 -5.15 -19.60 -0.45
N LEU A 375 -4.01 -18.93 -0.62
CA LEU A 375 -3.62 -18.37 -1.91
C LEU A 375 -3.35 -19.45 -2.95
N ALA A 376 -2.62 -20.51 -2.58
CA ALA A 376 -2.33 -21.65 -3.45
C ALA A 376 -3.61 -22.34 -3.92
N SER A 377 -4.59 -22.54 -3.01
CA SER A 377 -5.88 -23.17 -3.33
C SER A 377 -6.67 -22.41 -4.42
N THR A 378 -6.40 -21.12 -4.60
CA THR A 378 -7.02 -20.28 -5.65
C THR A 378 -6.16 -20.12 -6.91
N GLY A 379 -5.07 -20.88 -7.02
CA GLY A 379 -4.21 -20.95 -8.21
C GLY A 379 -3.07 -19.93 -8.24
N ALA A 380 -2.67 -19.36 -7.10
CA ALA A 380 -1.43 -18.59 -7.02
C ALA A 380 -0.20 -19.53 -7.07
N ASP A 381 0.91 -19.04 -7.64
CA ASP A 381 2.22 -19.71 -7.61
C ASP A 381 2.95 -19.27 -6.32
N VAL A 382 2.73 -20.00 -5.22
CA VAL A 382 3.19 -19.62 -3.88
C VAL A 382 4.48 -20.33 -3.50
N THR A 383 5.43 -19.54 -3.02
CA THR A 383 6.64 -20.01 -2.30
C THR A 383 6.59 -19.43 -0.89
N LEU A 384 6.53 -20.28 0.12
CA LEU A 384 6.71 -19.90 1.52
C LEU A 384 8.10 -20.36 1.98
N GLU A 385 8.83 -19.45 2.62
CA GLU A 385 10.11 -19.74 3.26
C GLU A 385 10.07 -19.31 4.73
N VAL A 386 10.38 -20.26 5.61
CA VAL A 386 10.44 -20.04 7.05
C VAL A 386 11.90 -19.92 7.47
N TRP A 387 12.23 -18.85 8.19
CA TRP A 387 13.59 -18.49 8.58
C TRP A 387 13.83 -18.84 10.05
N PRO A 388 14.66 -19.86 10.34
CA PRO A 388 15.01 -20.23 11.72
C PRO A 388 15.66 -19.04 12.44
N GLY A 389 15.22 -18.75 13.68
CA GLY A 389 15.70 -17.61 14.46
C GLY A 389 15.17 -16.25 14.02
N GLY A 390 14.46 -16.15 12.90
CA GLY A 390 13.81 -14.92 12.45
C GLY A 390 12.67 -14.53 13.37
N THR A 391 12.57 -13.24 13.69
CA THR A 391 11.47 -12.61 14.45
C THR A 391 10.69 -11.66 13.55
N HIS A 392 9.63 -11.04 14.09
CA HIS A 392 8.89 -10.01 13.36
C HIS A 392 9.75 -8.81 13.01
N GLU A 393 10.69 -8.46 13.88
CA GLU A 393 11.53 -7.27 13.73
C GLU A 393 12.62 -7.46 12.67
N ASN A 394 13.28 -8.63 12.65
CA ASN A 394 14.50 -8.85 11.87
C ASN A 394 14.30 -9.60 10.56
N ILE A 395 13.09 -10.09 10.25
CA ILE A 395 12.83 -10.88 9.03
C ILE A 395 13.23 -10.16 7.74
N THR A 396 13.29 -8.83 7.75
CA THR A 396 13.69 -8.00 6.59
C THR A 396 15.18 -7.65 6.55
N ASP A 397 16.00 -8.21 7.45
CA ASP A 397 17.43 -7.95 7.52
C ASP A 397 18.23 -8.86 6.56
N LEU A 398 19.48 -8.47 6.28
CA LEU A 398 20.34 -9.19 5.33
C LEU A 398 20.67 -10.62 5.77
N ASP A 399 20.75 -10.86 7.08
CA ASP A 399 20.99 -12.18 7.65
C ASP A 399 19.78 -13.12 7.54
N PHE A 400 18.63 -12.56 7.17
CA PHE A 400 17.38 -13.30 6.96
C PHE A 400 16.87 -13.15 5.52
N ALA A 401 15.62 -12.77 5.34
CA ALA A 401 14.93 -12.84 4.05
C ALA A 401 15.30 -11.75 3.04
N ALA A 402 15.97 -10.66 3.44
CA ALA A 402 16.21 -9.50 2.56
C ALA A 402 16.89 -9.87 1.24
N THR A 403 17.99 -10.64 1.30
CA THR A 403 18.77 -11.02 0.13
C THR A 403 18.00 -11.97 -0.79
N ALA A 404 17.33 -12.97 -0.22
CA ALA A 404 16.58 -14.00 -0.94
C ALA A 404 15.36 -13.38 -1.65
N SER A 405 14.58 -12.57 -0.93
CA SER A 405 13.42 -11.86 -1.49
C SER A 405 13.81 -10.89 -2.60
N ALA A 406 14.86 -10.08 -2.40
CA ALA A 406 15.36 -9.18 -3.43
C ALA A 406 15.86 -9.94 -4.68
N GLY A 407 16.50 -11.09 -4.50
CA GLY A 407 16.92 -11.99 -5.58
C GLY A 407 15.74 -12.57 -6.36
N TRP A 408 14.71 -13.04 -5.64
CA TRP A 408 13.48 -13.58 -6.22
C TRP A 408 12.72 -12.51 -7.04
N LEU A 409 12.59 -11.29 -6.53
CA LEU A 409 12.01 -10.17 -7.25
C LEU A 409 12.84 -9.77 -8.48
N ALA A 410 14.17 -9.77 -8.36
CA ALA A 410 15.08 -9.48 -9.48
C ALA A 410 14.92 -10.49 -10.62
N GLY A 411 14.79 -11.77 -10.32
CA GLY A 411 14.57 -12.82 -11.34
C GLY A 411 13.28 -12.63 -12.15
N ARG A 412 12.28 -11.93 -11.59
CA ARG A 412 11.01 -11.65 -12.26
C ARG A 412 10.97 -10.29 -12.97
N LEU A 413 11.73 -9.35 -12.50
CA LEU A 413 11.73 -7.96 -12.97
C LEU A 413 12.80 -7.67 -14.02
N LEU A 414 13.97 -8.28 -13.89
CA LEU A 414 15.09 -8.05 -14.81
C LEU A 414 14.94 -8.94 -16.07
N PRO A 415 15.55 -8.56 -17.21
CA PRO A 415 15.65 -9.44 -18.36
C PRO A 415 16.43 -10.71 -17.98
N ARG A 416 15.99 -11.87 -18.45
CA ARG A 416 16.86 -13.07 -18.42
C ARG A 416 18.12 -12.75 -19.24
N ARG A 417 19.28 -12.93 -18.63
CA ARG A 417 20.56 -12.83 -19.32
C ARG A 417 20.74 -14.01 -20.27
#